data_cb71e2a6bfc70b3090417a1b0b02e373
#
_entry.id   cb71e2a6bfc70b3090417a1b0b02e373
#
_cell.length_a   1.000
_cell.length_b   1.000
_cell.length_c   1.000
_cell.angle_alpha   90.00
_cell.angle_beta   90.00
_cell.angle_gamma   90.00
#
_symmetry.space_group_name_H-M   'P 1'
#
loop_
_entity.id
_entity.type
_entity.pdbx_description
1 polymer ?
#
loop_
_entity_poly.entity_id
_entity_poly.type
_entity_poly.pdbx_seq_one_letter_code
_entity_poly.pdbx_strand_id
1 'polypeptide(L)'
;MAYTVEQVLDEAGAGRYQRRLLGIFGLVWAADAMQVLAVGFTSASIAASFEVSLPEALQTGTLFFLGMLIGASLFGRLADRFGRRRVLLITVACDAVFGLLSVFAPNLFILFALRFLTGVAVGGTLPVDYAMMAEFLPARNRGRWLVVLEGFWAIGTVAVALAAWVASIYVPGDAWRWIFAVTALPALIGIWLRLWVPESPLYLLRRGQQQDLKSVLNAILKTNGKAELPADAIIAAPASEPNPGIFTPSLRRRTFSILLVWFL
;
A
#
# COMPACT_ATOMS: atom_id res chain seq x y z
N MET A 1 -2.40 -12.87 -33.46
CA MET A 1 -3.67 -12.95 -32.67
C MET A 1 -3.72 -11.82 -31.68
N ALA A 2 -4.89 -11.18 -31.47
CA ALA A 2 -5.05 -10.12 -30.48
C ALA A 2 -5.56 -10.73 -29.16
N TYR A 3 -4.90 -10.42 -28.06
CA TYR A 3 -5.25 -10.82 -26.69
C TYR A 3 -5.57 -9.58 -25.87
N THR A 4 -6.40 -9.70 -24.85
CA THR A 4 -6.52 -8.66 -23.82
C THR A 4 -5.71 -9.05 -22.57
N VAL A 5 -5.30 -8.07 -21.78
CA VAL A 5 -4.59 -8.33 -20.51
C VAL A 5 -5.42 -9.25 -19.61
N GLU A 6 -6.74 -9.05 -19.52
CA GLU A 6 -7.62 -9.89 -18.71
C GLU A 6 -7.67 -11.34 -19.18
N GLN A 7 -7.75 -11.57 -20.49
CA GLN A 7 -7.72 -12.94 -21.05
C GLN A 7 -6.44 -13.66 -20.68
N VAL A 8 -5.29 -12.98 -20.80
CA VAL A 8 -4.00 -13.58 -20.45
C VAL A 8 -3.89 -13.87 -18.97
N LEU A 9 -4.37 -12.98 -18.10
CA LEU A 9 -4.38 -13.19 -16.66
C LEU A 9 -5.34 -14.30 -16.25
N ASP A 10 -6.51 -14.41 -16.89
CA ASP A 10 -7.46 -15.49 -16.61
C ASP A 10 -6.91 -16.86 -17.06
N GLU A 11 -6.19 -16.92 -18.20
CA GLU A 11 -5.48 -18.12 -18.64
C GLU A 11 -4.33 -18.50 -17.72
N ALA A 12 -3.55 -17.50 -17.27
CA ALA A 12 -2.47 -17.70 -16.31
C ALA A 12 -2.99 -18.22 -14.95
N GLY A 13 -4.20 -17.84 -14.59
CA GLY A 13 -4.83 -18.16 -13.31
C GLY A 13 -4.12 -17.55 -12.11
N ALA A 14 -4.66 -17.77 -10.93
CA ALA A 14 -4.06 -17.34 -9.66
C ALA A 14 -3.12 -18.42 -9.13
N GLY A 15 -1.85 -18.36 -9.53
CA GLY A 15 -0.83 -19.36 -9.26
C GLY A 15 0.29 -18.93 -8.30
N ARG A 16 1.49 -19.46 -8.55
CA ARG A 16 2.70 -19.17 -7.74
C ARG A 16 3.09 -17.70 -7.82
N TYR A 17 2.93 -17.08 -8.99
CA TYR A 17 3.25 -15.67 -9.19
C TYR A 17 2.41 -14.77 -8.29
N GLN A 18 1.08 -14.96 -8.27
CA GLN A 18 0.16 -14.18 -7.46
C GLN A 18 0.38 -14.40 -5.96
N ARG A 19 0.70 -15.62 -5.53
CA ARG A 19 1.04 -15.91 -4.12
C ARG A 19 2.31 -15.17 -3.68
N ARG A 20 3.33 -15.12 -4.55
CA ARG A 20 4.55 -14.36 -4.26
C ARG A 20 4.27 -12.86 -4.15
N LEU A 21 3.49 -12.33 -5.09
CA LEU A 21 3.06 -10.93 -5.02
C LEU A 21 2.26 -10.64 -3.75
N LEU A 22 1.30 -11.50 -3.41
CA LEU A 22 0.52 -11.37 -2.18
C LEU A 22 1.41 -11.30 -0.93
N GLY A 23 2.46 -12.10 -0.85
CA GLY A 23 3.41 -12.03 0.26
C GLY A 23 4.17 -10.69 0.32
N ILE A 24 4.59 -10.16 -0.84
CA ILE A 24 5.29 -8.87 -0.93
C ILE A 24 4.34 -7.71 -0.56
N PHE A 25 3.17 -7.67 -1.17
CA PHE A 25 2.16 -6.64 -0.89
C PHE A 25 1.63 -6.74 0.53
N GLY A 26 1.37 -7.97 1.00
CA GLY A 26 0.89 -8.24 2.35
C GLY A 26 1.86 -7.79 3.44
N LEU A 27 3.18 -7.96 3.24
CA LEU A 27 4.16 -7.46 4.21
C LEU A 27 4.08 -5.94 4.37
N VAL A 28 3.95 -5.21 3.25
CA VAL A 28 3.82 -3.75 3.30
C VAL A 28 2.47 -3.36 3.90
N TRP A 29 1.39 -4.09 3.56
CA TRP A 29 0.07 -3.89 4.16
C TRP A 29 0.08 -4.06 5.68
N ALA A 30 0.82 -5.06 6.17
CA ALA A 30 1.04 -5.25 7.60
C ALA A 30 1.87 -4.10 8.21
N ALA A 31 2.91 -3.60 7.51
CA ALA A 31 3.69 -2.45 7.95
C ALA A 31 2.84 -1.18 8.08
N ASP A 32 1.99 -0.92 7.07
CA ASP A 32 1.06 0.23 7.09
C ASP A 32 0.08 0.11 8.27
N ALA A 33 -0.46 -1.08 8.55
CA ALA A 33 -1.30 -1.34 9.72
C ALA A 33 -0.56 -1.06 11.03
N MET A 34 0.70 -1.48 11.14
CA MET A 34 1.53 -1.19 12.32
C MET A 34 1.74 0.31 12.51
N GLN A 35 2.02 1.06 11.46
CA GLN A 35 2.20 2.52 11.51
C GLN A 35 0.91 3.25 11.94
N VAL A 36 -0.23 2.85 11.38
CA VAL A 36 -1.54 3.42 11.71
C VAL A 36 -1.90 3.19 13.17
N LEU A 37 -1.74 1.96 13.65
CA LEU A 37 -2.15 1.57 14.99
C LEU A 37 -1.14 1.96 16.07
N ALA A 38 0.12 2.18 15.71
CA ALA A 38 1.15 2.67 16.65
C ALA A 38 0.74 3.97 17.34
N VAL A 39 -0.04 4.82 16.67
CA VAL A 39 -0.56 6.07 17.25
C VAL A 39 -1.26 5.83 18.59
N GLY A 40 -2.14 4.83 18.66
CA GLY A 40 -2.88 4.50 19.88
C GLY A 40 -1.96 4.00 21.02
N PHE A 41 -0.96 3.19 20.66
CA PHE A 41 -0.06 2.57 21.64
C PHE A 41 1.07 3.50 22.14
N THR A 42 1.38 4.56 21.39
CA THR A 42 2.51 5.45 21.71
C THR A 42 2.12 6.70 22.46
N SER A 43 0.87 7.13 22.42
CA SER A 43 0.42 8.43 22.94
C SER A 43 0.73 8.65 24.41
N ALA A 44 0.51 7.65 25.29
CA ALA A 44 0.79 7.77 26.70
C ALA A 44 2.30 7.90 27.00
N SER A 45 3.14 7.12 26.32
CA SER A 45 4.60 7.18 26.46
C SER A 45 5.16 8.49 25.89
N ILE A 46 4.60 9.03 24.79
CA ILE A 46 4.95 10.33 24.22
C ILE A 46 4.62 11.43 25.23
N ALA A 47 3.42 11.41 25.85
CA ALA A 47 3.00 12.37 26.85
C ALA A 47 3.97 12.40 28.04
N ALA A 48 4.37 11.23 28.53
CA ALA A 48 5.32 11.10 29.63
C ALA A 48 6.73 11.58 29.26
N SER A 49 7.24 11.21 28.05
CA SER A 49 8.60 11.55 27.61
C SER A 49 8.81 13.03 27.34
N PHE A 50 7.78 13.74 26.85
CA PHE A 50 7.85 15.17 26.54
C PHE A 50 7.20 16.06 27.59
N GLU A 51 6.71 15.47 28.70
CA GLU A 51 6.03 16.18 29.80
C GLU A 51 4.85 17.04 29.32
N VAL A 52 4.07 16.52 28.38
CA VAL A 52 2.91 17.17 27.77
C VAL A 52 1.62 16.46 28.16
N SER A 53 0.48 17.12 27.95
CA SER A 53 -0.83 16.49 28.18
C SER A 53 -1.11 15.37 27.17
N LEU A 54 -1.93 14.38 27.53
CA LEU A 54 -2.35 13.31 26.63
C LEU A 54 -3.04 13.84 25.36
N PRO A 55 -3.92 14.85 25.40
CA PRO A 55 -4.48 15.47 24.19
C PRO A 55 -3.44 16.06 23.24
N GLU A 56 -2.36 16.65 23.77
CA GLU A 56 -1.25 17.15 22.94
C GLU A 56 -0.48 16.00 22.30
N ALA A 57 -0.18 14.95 23.04
CA ALA A 57 0.48 13.76 22.49
C ALA A 57 -0.38 13.08 21.39
N LEU A 58 -1.71 13.04 21.52
CA LEU A 58 -2.64 12.50 20.53
C LEU A 58 -2.63 13.29 19.21
N GLN A 59 -2.15 14.55 19.20
CA GLN A 59 -2.01 15.29 17.95
C GLN A 59 -1.01 14.64 16.97
N THR A 60 -0.08 13.82 17.47
CA THR A 60 0.79 13.00 16.60
C THR A 60 -0.04 12.13 15.64
N GLY A 61 -1.13 11.55 16.14
CA GLY A 61 -2.08 10.78 15.36
C GLY A 61 -2.92 11.63 14.42
N THR A 62 -3.42 12.75 14.89
CA THR A 62 -4.21 13.69 14.08
C THR A 62 -3.40 14.14 12.86
N LEU A 63 -2.14 14.52 13.06
CA LEU A 63 -1.25 14.93 11.98
C LEU A 63 -0.88 13.78 11.05
N PHE A 64 -0.69 12.58 11.59
CA PHE A 64 -0.47 11.38 10.79
C PHE A 64 -1.67 11.11 9.86
N PHE A 65 -2.90 11.11 10.38
CA PHE A 65 -4.11 10.89 9.56
C PHE A 65 -4.36 12.04 8.57
N LEU A 66 -4.06 13.27 8.92
CA LEU A 66 -4.09 14.39 7.99
C LEU A 66 -3.08 14.18 6.85
N GLY A 67 -1.89 13.73 7.17
CA GLY A 67 -0.89 13.31 6.20
C GLY A 67 -1.42 12.22 5.26
N MET A 68 -2.06 11.17 5.81
CA MET A 68 -2.64 10.09 5.02
C MET A 68 -3.69 10.59 4.02
N LEU A 69 -4.56 11.51 4.42
CA LEU A 69 -5.56 12.11 3.53
C LEU A 69 -4.91 12.82 2.33
N ILE A 70 -3.88 13.62 2.61
CA ILE A 70 -3.11 14.32 1.57
C ILE A 70 -2.36 13.33 0.68
N GLY A 71 -1.70 12.36 1.28
CA GLY A 71 -0.94 11.32 0.59
C GLY A 71 -1.79 10.49 -0.37
N ALA A 72 -2.94 10.01 0.08
CA ALA A 72 -3.87 9.23 -0.75
C ALA A 72 -4.33 10.03 -1.97
N SER A 73 -4.66 11.31 -1.78
CA SER A 73 -5.12 12.18 -2.86
C SER A 73 -4.01 12.52 -3.86
N LEU A 74 -2.79 12.73 -3.37
CA LEU A 74 -1.63 13.14 -4.17
C LEU A 74 -1.05 11.95 -4.94
N PHE A 75 -0.69 10.89 -4.24
CA PHE A 75 0.03 9.78 -4.83
C PHE A 75 -0.85 8.88 -5.70
N GLY A 76 -2.16 8.83 -5.48
CA GLY A 76 -3.09 8.19 -6.40
C GLY A 76 -2.99 8.78 -7.81
N ARG A 77 -3.03 10.13 -7.92
CA ARG A 77 -2.87 10.83 -9.21
C ARG A 77 -1.46 10.70 -9.80
N LEU A 78 -0.43 10.77 -8.95
CA LEU A 78 0.95 10.59 -9.39
C LEU A 78 1.19 9.17 -9.94
N ALA A 79 0.60 8.16 -9.34
CA ALA A 79 0.74 6.77 -9.77
C ALA A 79 0.17 6.53 -11.18
N ASP A 80 -0.96 7.16 -11.49
CA ASP A 80 -1.55 7.09 -12.84
C ASP A 80 -0.68 7.80 -13.89
N ARG A 81 0.06 8.86 -13.49
CA ARG A 81 0.91 9.66 -14.40
C ARG A 81 2.33 9.11 -14.56
N PHE A 82 2.98 8.70 -13.48
CA PHE A 82 4.40 8.34 -13.46
C PHE A 82 4.68 6.84 -13.38
N GLY A 83 3.65 6.04 -13.16
CA GLY A 83 3.74 4.60 -12.96
C GLY A 83 3.55 4.18 -11.51
N ARG A 84 2.87 3.07 -11.33
CA ARG A 84 2.50 2.60 -9.99
C ARG A 84 3.71 2.10 -9.22
N ARG A 85 4.59 1.36 -9.87
CA ARG A 85 5.83 0.84 -9.27
C ARG A 85 6.72 1.96 -8.74
N ARG A 86 6.93 3.04 -9.51
CA ARG A 86 7.78 4.16 -9.10
C ARG A 86 7.21 4.86 -7.87
N VAL A 87 5.92 5.15 -7.88
CA VAL A 87 5.26 5.82 -6.76
C VAL A 87 5.31 4.96 -5.51
N LEU A 88 5.04 3.66 -5.61
CA LEU A 88 5.15 2.73 -4.49
C LEU A 88 6.55 2.64 -3.90
N LEU A 89 7.59 2.62 -4.73
CA LEU A 89 8.98 2.64 -4.23
C LEU A 89 9.28 3.93 -3.45
N ILE A 90 8.80 5.07 -3.94
CA ILE A 90 8.99 6.36 -3.27
C ILE A 90 8.21 6.39 -1.95
N THR A 91 6.93 6.00 -1.94
CA THR A 91 6.10 6.07 -0.73
C THR A 91 6.60 5.12 0.36
N VAL A 92 6.94 3.87 0.02
CA VAL A 92 7.50 2.92 1.00
C VAL A 92 8.88 3.36 1.51
N ALA A 93 9.72 3.97 0.65
CA ALA A 93 10.99 4.53 1.08
C ALA A 93 10.80 5.73 2.03
N CYS A 94 9.85 6.61 1.72
CA CYS A 94 9.50 7.73 2.60
C CYS A 94 8.94 7.25 3.95
N ASP A 95 8.06 6.25 3.95
CA ASP A 95 7.53 5.65 5.18
C ASP A 95 8.67 5.08 6.04
N ALA A 96 9.54 4.27 5.46
CA ALA A 96 10.68 3.70 6.18
C ALA A 96 11.61 4.78 6.76
N VAL A 97 11.95 5.80 5.96
CA VAL A 97 12.85 6.88 6.38
C VAL A 97 12.22 7.76 7.46
N PHE A 98 11.02 8.28 7.24
CA PHE A 98 10.35 9.16 8.19
C PHE A 98 9.89 8.40 9.42
N GLY A 99 9.45 7.14 9.27
CA GLY A 99 9.15 6.25 10.38
C GLY A 99 10.37 6.02 11.28
N LEU A 100 11.52 5.70 10.69
CA LEU A 100 12.75 5.50 11.44
C LEU A 100 13.28 6.80 12.06
N LEU A 101 13.25 7.92 11.33
CA LEU A 101 13.67 9.22 11.86
C LEU A 101 12.82 9.66 13.05
N SER A 102 11.55 9.24 13.12
CA SER A 102 10.67 9.53 14.25
C SER A 102 11.20 8.97 15.57
N VAL A 103 11.96 7.88 15.55
CA VAL A 103 12.60 7.27 16.74
C VAL A 103 13.58 8.26 17.41
N PHE A 104 14.22 9.09 16.59
CA PHE A 104 15.25 10.03 17.03
C PHE A 104 14.73 11.45 17.22
N ALA A 105 13.41 11.67 17.21
CA ALA A 105 12.83 13.00 17.38
C ALA A 105 13.24 13.61 18.75
N PRO A 106 13.91 14.78 18.73
CA PRO A 106 14.42 15.39 19.97
C PRO A 106 13.34 16.19 20.72
N ASN A 107 12.26 16.54 20.06
CA ASN A 107 11.13 17.29 20.63
C ASN A 107 9.83 16.94 19.90
N LEU A 108 8.71 17.33 20.54
CA LEU A 108 7.36 17.01 20.06
C LEU A 108 7.08 17.64 18.67
N PHE A 109 7.58 18.83 18.39
CA PHE A 109 7.34 19.50 17.10
C PHE A 109 7.97 18.75 15.92
N ILE A 110 9.20 18.28 16.09
CA ILE A 110 9.88 17.45 15.07
C ILE A 110 9.16 16.10 14.92
N LEU A 111 8.71 15.51 16.04
CA LEU A 111 7.90 14.30 16.00
C LEU A 111 6.61 14.51 15.22
N PHE A 112 5.90 15.62 15.42
CA PHE A 112 4.70 15.98 14.65
C PHE A 112 4.97 16.06 13.15
N ALA A 113 6.03 16.75 12.75
CA ALA A 113 6.42 16.87 11.36
C ALA A 113 6.73 15.51 10.73
N LEU A 114 7.50 14.67 11.44
CA LEU A 114 7.86 13.34 10.97
C LEU A 114 6.64 12.40 10.90
N ARG A 115 5.71 12.46 11.86
CA ARG A 115 4.47 11.68 11.82
C ARG A 115 3.56 12.12 10.68
N PHE A 116 3.45 13.42 10.43
CA PHE A 116 2.74 13.93 9.26
C PHE A 116 3.34 13.40 7.95
N LEU A 117 4.66 13.47 7.78
CA LEU A 117 5.35 12.97 6.57
C LEU A 117 5.23 11.45 6.42
N THR A 118 5.32 10.69 7.53
CA THR A 118 5.05 9.25 7.53
C THR A 118 3.60 8.98 7.10
N GLY A 119 2.64 9.76 7.61
CA GLY A 119 1.24 9.67 7.21
C GLY A 119 1.05 9.92 5.70
N VAL A 120 1.70 10.95 5.14
CA VAL A 120 1.68 11.23 3.70
C VAL A 120 2.19 10.02 2.89
N ALA A 121 3.25 9.38 3.36
CA ALA A 121 3.82 8.20 2.72
C ALA A 121 2.87 7.00 2.77
N VAL A 122 2.38 6.63 3.96
CA VAL A 122 1.44 5.51 4.17
C VAL A 122 0.15 5.73 3.40
N GLY A 123 -0.44 6.94 3.48
CA GLY A 123 -1.65 7.28 2.73
C GLY A 123 -1.47 7.18 1.21
N GLY A 124 -0.26 7.46 0.72
CA GLY A 124 0.09 7.28 -0.69
C GLY A 124 0.26 5.81 -1.09
N THR A 125 0.75 4.97 -0.17
CA THR A 125 0.98 3.55 -0.42
C THR A 125 -0.34 2.78 -0.57
N LEU A 126 -1.27 2.94 0.34
CA LEU A 126 -2.49 2.12 0.45
C LEU A 126 -3.30 2.00 -0.86
N PRO A 127 -3.78 3.11 -1.49
CA PRO A 127 -4.60 2.99 -2.69
C PRO A 127 -3.83 2.47 -3.90
N VAL A 128 -2.53 2.82 -4.01
CA VAL A 128 -1.70 2.41 -5.14
C VAL A 128 -1.34 0.93 -5.06
N ASP A 129 -1.08 0.44 -3.84
CA ASP A 129 -0.79 -0.96 -3.55
C ASP A 129 -1.98 -1.86 -3.89
N TYR A 130 -3.14 -1.50 -3.38
CA TYR A 130 -4.38 -2.23 -3.61
C TYR A 130 -4.73 -2.30 -5.11
N ALA A 131 -4.65 -1.16 -5.79
CA ALA A 131 -4.90 -1.10 -7.21
C ALA A 131 -3.88 -1.91 -8.02
N MET A 132 -2.59 -1.82 -7.66
CA MET A 132 -1.54 -2.57 -8.34
C MET A 132 -1.71 -4.07 -8.13
N MET A 133 -2.00 -4.55 -6.91
CA MET A 133 -2.28 -5.97 -6.69
C MET A 133 -3.47 -6.44 -7.54
N ALA A 134 -4.55 -5.66 -7.61
CA ALA A 134 -5.73 -5.98 -8.39
C ALA A 134 -5.44 -6.17 -9.89
N GLU A 135 -4.45 -5.45 -10.43
CA GLU A 135 -4.07 -5.50 -11.84
C GLU A 135 -3.24 -6.72 -12.24
N PHE A 136 -2.69 -7.45 -11.27
CA PHE A 136 -2.02 -8.74 -11.48
C PHE A 136 -2.93 -9.95 -11.26
N LEU A 137 -4.18 -9.72 -10.86
CA LEU A 137 -5.12 -10.79 -10.51
C LEU A 137 -6.11 -11.07 -11.65
N PRO A 138 -6.42 -12.37 -11.91
CA PRO A 138 -7.51 -12.77 -12.77
C PRO A 138 -8.84 -12.16 -12.31
N ALA A 139 -9.69 -11.74 -13.25
CA ALA A 139 -10.97 -11.11 -12.94
C ALA A 139 -11.87 -12.01 -12.08
N ARG A 140 -11.90 -13.31 -12.37
CA ARG A 140 -12.73 -14.31 -11.71
C ARG A 140 -12.49 -14.42 -10.19
N ASN A 141 -11.25 -14.23 -9.72
CA ASN A 141 -10.87 -14.47 -8.32
C ASN A 141 -10.35 -13.19 -7.62
N ARG A 142 -10.37 -12.04 -8.29
CA ARG A 142 -9.78 -10.78 -7.83
C ARG A 142 -10.25 -10.40 -6.42
N GLY A 143 -11.56 -10.37 -6.19
CA GLY A 143 -12.10 -9.99 -4.89
C GLY A 143 -11.62 -10.88 -3.73
N ARG A 144 -11.57 -12.20 -3.93
CA ARG A 144 -11.08 -13.13 -2.90
C ARG A 144 -9.62 -12.86 -2.51
N TRP A 145 -8.77 -12.59 -3.49
CA TRP A 145 -7.35 -12.31 -3.25
C TRP A 145 -7.14 -10.97 -2.55
N LEU A 146 -7.95 -9.97 -2.88
CA LEU A 146 -7.91 -8.68 -2.21
C LEU A 146 -8.37 -8.78 -0.75
N VAL A 147 -9.38 -9.60 -0.45
CA VAL A 147 -9.77 -9.89 0.94
C VAL A 147 -8.65 -10.60 1.72
N VAL A 148 -7.91 -11.52 1.07
CA VAL A 148 -6.75 -12.14 1.71
C VAL A 148 -5.62 -11.11 1.95
N LEU A 149 -5.42 -10.16 1.04
CA LEU A 149 -4.48 -9.06 1.24
C LEU A 149 -4.87 -8.22 2.47
N GLU A 150 -6.17 -7.88 2.62
CA GLU A 150 -6.67 -7.19 3.82
C GLU A 150 -6.40 -7.97 5.11
N GLY A 151 -6.37 -9.30 5.06
CA GLY A 151 -6.02 -10.14 6.20
C GLY A 151 -4.63 -9.85 6.80
N PHE A 152 -3.70 -9.32 6.02
CA PHE A 152 -2.38 -8.90 6.50
C PHE A 152 -2.44 -7.70 7.44
N TRP A 153 -3.51 -6.91 7.36
CA TRP A 153 -3.78 -5.85 8.33
C TRP A 153 -3.90 -6.40 9.76
N ALA A 154 -4.60 -7.50 9.93
CA ALA A 154 -4.70 -8.18 11.23
C ALA A 154 -3.34 -8.67 11.74
N ILE A 155 -2.47 -9.16 10.85
CA ILE A 155 -1.09 -9.56 11.22
C ILE A 155 -0.32 -8.35 11.75
N GLY A 156 -0.37 -7.21 11.05
CA GLY A 156 0.25 -5.97 11.48
C GLY A 156 -0.30 -5.47 12.83
N THR A 157 -1.62 -5.56 13.01
CA THR A 157 -2.29 -5.21 14.28
C THR A 157 -1.74 -6.02 15.46
N VAL A 158 -1.66 -7.34 15.31
CA VAL A 158 -1.12 -8.21 16.35
C VAL A 158 0.36 -7.92 16.59
N ALA A 159 1.13 -7.72 15.54
CA ALA A 159 2.57 -7.44 15.65
C ALA A 159 2.85 -6.14 16.42
N VAL A 160 2.15 -5.04 16.11
CA VAL A 160 2.33 -3.77 16.83
C VAL A 160 1.82 -3.84 18.27
N ALA A 161 0.73 -4.56 18.52
CA ALA A 161 0.21 -4.76 19.89
C ALA A 161 1.22 -5.53 20.76
N LEU A 162 1.82 -6.61 20.21
CA LEU A 162 2.88 -7.36 20.89
C LEU A 162 4.12 -6.49 21.12
N ALA A 163 4.54 -5.70 20.13
CA ALA A 163 5.66 -4.78 20.27
C ALA A 163 5.40 -3.75 21.38
N ALA A 164 4.19 -3.19 21.42
CA ALA A 164 3.78 -2.23 22.43
C ALA A 164 3.74 -2.87 23.84
N TRP A 165 3.22 -4.09 23.96
CA TRP A 165 3.20 -4.83 25.21
C TRP A 165 4.62 -5.09 25.72
N VAL A 166 5.52 -5.58 24.87
CA VAL A 166 6.93 -5.81 25.24
C VAL A 166 7.61 -4.49 25.63
N ALA A 167 7.45 -3.43 24.85
CA ALA A 167 8.04 -2.13 25.13
C ALA A 167 7.54 -1.54 26.47
N SER A 168 6.28 -1.74 26.83
CA SER A 168 5.70 -1.26 28.08
C SER A 168 6.31 -1.94 29.33
N ILE A 169 6.80 -3.17 29.19
CA ILE A 169 7.44 -3.92 30.28
C ILE A 169 8.91 -3.54 30.44
N TYR A 170 9.66 -3.50 29.32
CA TYR A 170 11.12 -3.38 29.35
C TYR A 170 11.63 -1.95 29.25
N VAL A 171 10.86 -1.02 28.64
CA VAL A 171 11.28 0.37 28.39
C VAL A 171 10.10 1.34 28.58
N PRO A 172 9.47 1.40 29.75
CA PRO A 172 8.22 2.14 29.93
C PRO A 172 8.33 3.64 29.64
N GLY A 173 9.48 4.28 29.91
CA GLY A 173 9.70 5.71 29.66
C GLY A 173 9.79 6.07 28.18
N ASP A 174 10.44 5.24 27.39
CA ASP A 174 10.71 5.46 25.95
C ASP A 174 10.02 4.45 25.04
N ALA A 175 8.94 3.83 25.49
CA ALA A 175 8.23 2.78 24.75
C ALA A 175 7.85 3.21 23.34
N TRP A 176 7.48 4.48 23.13
CA TRP A 176 7.12 5.01 21.83
C TRP A 176 8.25 4.93 20.78
N ARG A 177 9.51 5.12 21.22
CA ARG A 177 10.68 5.00 20.32
C ARG A 177 10.85 3.58 19.82
N TRP A 178 10.73 2.60 20.72
CA TRP A 178 10.82 1.18 20.37
C TRP A 178 9.67 0.73 19.47
N ILE A 179 8.45 1.20 19.75
CA ILE A 179 7.29 0.90 18.90
C ILE A 179 7.52 1.46 17.49
N PHE A 180 7.95 2.72 17.34
CA PHE A 180 8.24 3.29 16.02
C PHE A 180 9.42 2.61 15.32
N ALA A 181 10.46 2.19 16.05
CA ALA A 181 11.56 1.42 15.47
C ALA A 181 11.06 0.09 14.89
N VAL A 182 10.25 -0.65 15.65
CA VAL A 182 9.69 -1.93 15.22
C VAL A 182 8.74 -1.76 14.03
N THR A 183 7.93 -0.69 14.01
CA THR A 183 6.98 -0.45 12.90
C THR A 183 7.68 -0.03 11.60
N ALA A 184 8.88 0.57 11.67
CA ALA A 184 9.67 0.94 10.50
C ALA A 184 10.39 -0.25 9.84
N LEU A 185 10.67 -1.33 10.57
CA LEU A 185 11.42 -2.49 10.05
C LEU A 185 10.75 -3.18 8.85
N PRO A 186 9.44 -3.50 8.87
CA PRO A 186 8.79 -4.13 7.73
C PRO A 186 8.79 -3.25 6.48
N ALA A 187 8.69 -1.91 6.64
CA ALA A 187 8.79 -0.98 5.52
C ALA A 187 10.19 -1.02 4.88
N LEU A 188 11.27 -1.10 5.65
CA LEU A 188 12.63 -1.27 5.14
C LEU A 188 12.79 -2.56 4.32
N ILE A 189 12.26 -3.67 4.83
CA ILE A 189 12.24 -4.94 4.10
C ILE A 189 11.38 -4.81 2.84
N GLY A 190 10.24 -4.12 2.95
CA GLY A 190 9.32 -3.83 1.86
C GLY A 190 9.97 -3.12 0.68
N ILE A 191 10.88 -2.18 0.91
CA ILE A 191 11.64 -1.50 -0.16
C ILE A 191 12.41 -2.54 -1.00
N TRP A 192 13.17 -3.40 -0.34
CA TRP A 192 13.98 -4.40 -1.02
C TRP A 192 13.12 -5.39 -1.83
N LEU A 193 12.03 -5.89 -1.23
CA LEU A 193 11.12 -6.82 -1.90
C LEU A 193 10.42 -6.18 -3.11
N ARG A 194 10.07 -4.90 -3.03
CA ARG A 194 9.39 -4.19 -4.12
C ARG A 194 10.25 -3.93 -5.34
N LEU A 195 11.57 -3.96 -5.22
CA LEU A 195 12.47 -3.91 -6.38
C LEU A 195 12.20 -5.07 -7.37
N TRP A 196 11.66 -6.18 -6.87
CA TRP A 196 11.33 -7.37 -7.67
C TRP A 196 9.92 -7.32 -8.30
N VAL A 197 9.10 -6.36 -7.91
CA VAL A 197 7.75 -6.20 -8.48
C VAL A 197 7.86 -5.40 -9.78
N PRO A 198 7.39 -5.95 -10.93
CA PRO A 198 7.39 -5.22 -12.19
C PRO A 198 6.33 -4.12 -12.19
N GLU A 199 6.35 -3.28 -13.22
CA GLU A 199 5.31 -2.27 -13.43
C GLU A 199 3.98 -2.96 -13.82
N SER A 200 2.88 -2.27 -13.52
CA SER A 200 1.53 -2.73 -13.78
C SER A 200 1.29 -3.05 -15.26
N PRO A 201 0.68 -4.22 -15.60
CA PRO A 201 0.30 -4.56 -16.97
C PRO A 201 -0.61 -3.51 -17.61
N LEU A 202 -1.59 -2.98 -16.87
CA LEU A 202 -2.51 -1.97 -17.39
C LEU A 202 -1.83 -0.62 -17.62
N TYR A 203 -0.87 -0.24 -16.77
CA TYR A 203 -0.08 0.96 -17.00
C TYR A 203 0.79 0.85 -18.24
N LEU A 204 1.49 -0.28 -18.44
CA LEU A 204 2.30 -0.55 -19.61
C LEU A 204 1.47 -0.54 -20.90
N LEU A 205 0.27 -1.12 -20.87
CA LEU A 205 -0.67 -1.10 -21.97
C LEU A 205 -1.07 0.33 -22.35
N ARG A 206 -1.48 1.15 -21.37
CA ARG A 206 -1.87 2.55 -21.60
C ARG A 206 -0.74 3.41 -22.15
N ARG A 207 0.51 3.07 -21.85
CA ARG A 207 1.71 3.75 -22.36
C ARG A 207 2.17 3.22 -23.71
N GLY A 208 1.53 2.18 -24.25
CA GLY A 208 1.93 1.56 -25.53
C GLY A 208 3.24 0.76 -25.44
N GLN A 209 3.72 0.44 -24.24
CA GLN A 209 4.96 -0.30 -23.99
C GLN A 209 4.73 -1.82 -24.18
N GLN A 210 4.45 -2.24 -25.42
CA GLN A 210 4.07 -3.62 -25.75
C GLN A 210 5.14 -4.65 -25.40
N GLN A 211 6.42 -4.31 -25.55
CA GLN A 211 7.52 -5.24 -25.27
C GLN A 211 7.62 -5.54 -23.76
N ASP A 212 7.58 -4.49 -22.93
CA ASP A 212 7.62 -4.63 -21.46
C ASP A 212 6.36 -5.36 -20.97
N LEU A 213 5.20 -5.02 -21.53
CA LEU A 213 3.94 -5.68 -21.22
C LEU A 213 3.99 -7.19 -21.49
N LYS A 214 4.47 -7.59 -22.69
CA LYS A 214 4.65 -9.00 -23.02
C LYS A 214 5.62 -9.70 -22.08
N SER A 215 6.73 -9.04 -21.74
CA SER A 215 7.71 -9.58 -20.79
C SER A 215 7.08 -9.87 -19.43
N VAL A 216 6.28 -8.95 -18.90
CA VAL A 216 5.58 -9.12 -17.62
C VAL A 216 4.54 -10.24 -17.71
N LEU A 217 3.72 -10.28 -18.76
CA LEU A 217 2.69 -11.32 -18.93
C LEU A 217 3.31 -12.71 -19.11
N ASN A 218 4.39 -12.82 -19.89
CA ASN A 218 5.12 -14.09 -20.06
C ASN A 218 5.78 -14.55 -18.75
N ALA A 219 6.32 -13.65 -17.93
CA ALA A 219 6.84 -13.99 -16.62
C ALA A 219 5.75 -14.57 -15.71
N ILE A 220 4.52 -14.03 -15.77
CA ILE A 220 3.36 -14.53 -15.04
C ILE A 220 2.99 -15.94 -15.53
N LEU A 221 2.80 -16.10 -16.84
CA LEU A 221 2.44 -17.38 -17.47
C LEU A 221 3.46 -18.46 -17.13
N LYS A 222 4.74 -18.19 -17.36
CA LYS A 222 5.84 -19.11 -17.09
C LYS A 222 5.91 -19.53 -15.63
N THR A 223 5.80 -18.58 -14.70
CA THR A 223 5.85 -18.88 -13.24
C THR A 223 4.67 -19.72 -12.82
N ASN A 224 3.52 -19.58 -13.48
CA ASN A 224 2.32 -20.37 -13.22
C ASN A 224 2.28 -21.69 -14.03
N GLY A 225 3.33 -22.01 -14.79
CA GLY A 225 3.43 -23.26 -15.57
C GLY A 225 2.55 -23.27 -16.83
N LYS A 226 2.28 -22.10 -17.40
CA LYS A 226 1.52 -21.91 -18.64
C LYS A 226 2.44 -21.62 -19.81
N ALA A 227 1.95 -21.86 -21.03
CA ALA A 227 2.68 -21.51 -22.26
C ALA A 227 2.84 -19.99 -22.38
N GLU A 228 3.98 -19.56 -22.89
CA GLU A 228 4.23 -18.14 -23.17
C GLU A 228 3.41 -17.68 -24.38
N LEU A 229 3.16 -16.38 -24.46
CA LEU A 229 2.46 -15.77 -25.59
C LEU A 229 3.27 -15.93 -26.89
N PRO A 230 2.61 -16.14 -28.04
CA PRO A 230 3.29 -16.14 -29.32
C PRO A 230 4.08 -14.86 -29.58
N ALA A 231 5.20 -14.96 -30.29
CA ALA A 231 6.06 -13.82 -30.58
C ALA A 231 5.33 -12.67 -31.30
N ASP A 232 4.37 -13.02 -32.16
CA ASP A 232 3.52 -12.10 -32.93
C ASP A 232 2.26 -11.64 -32.16
N ALA A 233 2.05 -12.09 -30.93
CA ALA A 233 0.89 -11.69 -30.15
C ALA A 233 0.86 -10.17 -29.94
N ILE A 234 -0.30 -9.55 -30.15
CA ILE A 234 -0.57 -8.14 -29.89
C ILE A 234 -1.53 -8.07 -28.72
N ILE A 235 -1.15 -7.30 -27.69
CA ILE A 235 -2.04 -7.06 -26.55
C ILE A 235 -2.88 -5.81 -26.89
N ALA A 236 -4.16 -6.04 -27.13
CA ALA A 236 -5.09 -4.97 -27.45
C ALA A 236 -5.58 -4.27 -26.17
N ALA A 237 -5.73 -2.95 -26.24
CA ALA A 237 -6.49 -2.23 -25.22
C ALA A 237 -7.96 -2.68 -25.32
N PRO A 238 -8.66 -2.86 -24.19
CA PRO A 238 -10.10 -3.04 -24.22
C PRO A 238 -10.73 -1.85 -24.96
N ALA A 239 -11.79 -2.12 -25.74
CA ALA A 239 -12.52 -1.03 -26.39
C ALA A 239 -12.83 0.04 -25.35
N SER A 240 -12.39 1.28 -25.60
CA SER A 240 -12.56 2.36 -24.65
C SER A 240 -14.04 2.69 -24.55
N GLU A 241 -14.74 2.11 -23.59
CA GLU A 241 -16.00 2.70 -23.16
C GLU A 241 -15.68 4.07 -22.52
N PRO A 242 -16.45 5.11 -22.86
CA PRO A 242 -16.27 6.41 -22.21
C PRO A 242 -16.40 6.21 -20.71
N ASN A 243 -15.32 6.49 -19.97
CA ASN A 243 -15.29 6.33 -18.51
C ASN A 243 -16.19 7.42 -17.90
N PRO A 244 -17.45 7.09 -17.55
CA PRO A 244 -18.33 8.08 -16.95
C PRO A 244 -17.73 8.43 -15.60
N GLY A 245 -17.52 9.73 -15.33
CA GLY A 245 -17.02 10.18 -14.03
C GLY A 245 -17.89 9.60 -12.90
N ILE A 246 -17.28 9.28 -11.77
CA ILE A 246 -17.92 8.63 -10.62
C ILE A 246 -19.16 9.39 -10.07
N PHE A 247 -19.28 10.67 -10.35
CA PHE A 247 -20.42 11.53 -9.98
C PHE A 247 -21.43 11.75 -11.12
N THR A 248 -21.32 11.02 -12.23
CA THR A 248 -22.35 11.09 -13.30
C THR A 248 -23.71 10.62 -12.76
N PRO A 249 -24.83 11.10 -13.35
CA PRO A 249 -26.18 10.73 -12.88
C PRO A 249 -26.40 9.22 -12.74
N SER A 250 -25.80 8.41 -13.62
CA SER A 250 -25.91 6.94 -13.62
C SER A 250 -25.13 6.26 -12.48
N LEU A 251 -24.01 6.84 -12.03
CA LEU A 251 -23.15 6.27 -11.00
C LEU A 251 -23.26 6.99 -9.64
N ARG A 252 -23.79 8.21 -9.60
CA ARG A 252 -23.85 9.06 -8.42
C ARG A 252 -24.44 8.33 -7.20
N ARG A 253 -25.58 7.65 -7.37
CA ARG A 253 -26.24 6.92 -6.27
C ARG A 253 -25.34 5.81 -5.72
N ARG A 254 -24.71 5.03 -6.60
CA ARG A 254 -23.79 3.95 -6.20
C ARG A 254 -22.56 4.51 -5.51
N THR A 255 -22.00 5.59 -6.03
CA THR A 255 -20.84 6.28 -5.43
C THR A 255 -21.14 6.76 -4.03
N PHE A 256 -22.27 7.46 -3.83
CA PHE A 256 -22.68 7.90 -2.48
C PHE A 256 -22.98 6.74 -1.53
N SER A 257 -23.62 5.67 -1.99
CA SER A 257 -23.86 4.50 -1.15
C SER A 257 -22.54 3.84 -0.69
N ILE A 258 -21.56 3.70 -1.58
CA ILE A 258 -20.26 3.14 -1.23
C ILE A 258 -19.53 4.06 -0.24
N LEU A 259 -19.51 5.37 -0.49
CA LEU A 259 -18.90 6.33 0.43
C LEU A 259 -19.57 6.31 1.81
N LEU A 260 -20.88 6.17 1.87
CA LEU A 260 -21.60 6.09 3.13
C LEU A 260 -21.26 4.81 3.92
N VAL A 261 -21.16 3.66 3.23
CA VAL A 261 -20.76 2.38 3.86
C VAL A 261 -19.33 2.45 4.42
N TRP A 262 -18.44 3.23 3.80
CA TRP A 262 -17.09 3.44 4.31
C TRP A 262 -17.02 4.40 5.51
N PHE A 263 -18.04 5.22 5.69
CA PHE A 263 -18.12 6.22 6.77
C PHE A 263 -18.83 5.70 8.04
N LEU A 264 -19.62 4.65 7.91
CA LEU A 264 -20.36 3.98 9.00
C LEU A 264 -19.57 2.81 9.57
#